data_d1dec1224c15e85fd27b1249d4f84fbb
#
_entry.id   d1dec1224c15e85fd27b1249d4f84fbb
#
_cell.length_a   1.000
_cell.length_b   1.000
_cell.length_c   1.000
_cell.angle_alpha   90.00
_cell.angle_beta   90.00
_cell.angle_gamma   90.00
#
_symmetry.space_group_name_H-M   'P 1'
#
loop_
_entity.id
_entity.type
_entity.pdbx_description
1 polymer ?
#
loop_
_entity_poly.entity_id
_entity_poly.type
_entity_poly.pdbx_seq_one_letter_code
_entity_poly.pdbx_strand_id
1 'polypeptide(L)'
;MKLLTGNSNKKLSIKIAKYLKEKLVNSSIRKFKDGEIYIEINENIRGNNIFIIQSISSPANDNLMEMLLCIDALKRSSAKNITAVIPYFGYARQDRKVVPRTSISAKLVSNLITKAGADRV
;
A
#
# COMPACT_ATOMS: atom_id res chain seq x y z
N MET A 1 -15.64 3.76 -6.74
CA MET A 1 -14.62 3.23 -5.79
C MET A 1 -14.12 1.90 -6.29
N LYS A 2 -12.81 1.71 -6.26
CA LYS A 2 -12.19 0.42 -6.57
C LYS A 2 -11.20 0.05 -5.48
N LEU A 3 -10.98 -1.25 -5.30
CA LEU A 3 -10.10 -1.79 -4.27
C LEU A 3 -8.91 -2.48 -4.92
N LEU A 4 -7.70 -2.14 -4.49
CA LEU A 4 -6.48 -2.84 -4.87
C LEU A 4 -5.93 -3.57 -3.65
N THR A 5 -5.60 -4.84 -3.79
CA THR A 5 -4.97 -5.59 -2.70
C THR A 5 -3.49 -5.75 -2.94
N GLY A 6 -2.69 -5.51 -1.89
CA GLY A 6 -1.33 -6.01 -1.83
C GLY A 6 -1.34 -7.51 -1.44
N ASN A 7 -0.16 -8.07 -1.33
CA ASN A 7 0.00 -9.52 -1.04
C ASN A 7 0.01 -9.87 0.45
N SER A 8 0.11 -8.87 1.34
CA SER A 8 0.30 -9.13 2.76
C SER A 8 -0.89 -9.82 3.43
N ASN A 9 -2.12 -9.49 3.00
CA ASN A 9 -3.32 -10.09 3.55
C ASN A 9 -4.45 -10.13 2.52
N LYS A 10 -4.29 -10.97 1.52
CA LYS A 10 -5.29 -11.12 0.45
C LYS A 10 -6.64 -11.60 0.97
N LYS A 11 -6.64 -12.45 1.99
CA LYS A 11 -7.89 -12.96 2.56
C LYS A 11 -8.76 -11.83 3.11
N LEU A 12 -8.15 -10.89 3.83
CA LEU A 12 -8.86 -9.73 4.36
C LEU A 12 -9.40 -8.86 3.21
N SER A 13 -8.58 -8.59 2.21
CA SER A 13 -8.98 -7.79 1.05
C SER A 13 -10.15 -8.41 0.31
N ILE A 14 -10.13 -9.71 0.11
CA ILE A 14 -11.22 -10.45 -0.55
C ILE A 14 -12.51 -10.34 0.28
N LYS A 15 -12.42 -10.47 1.60
CA LYS A 15 -13.59 -10.32 2.49
C LYS A 15 -14.15 -8.91 2.44
N ILE A 16 -13.31 -7.89 2.43
CA ILE A 16 -13.73 -6.49 2.34
C ILE A 16 -14.43 -6.24 1.00
N ALA A 17 -13.83 -6.69 -0.09
CA ALA A 17 -14.41 -6.54 -1.42
C ALA A 17 -15.79 -7.20 -1.51
N LYS A 18 -15.92 -8.41 -0.97
CA LYS A 18 -17.18 -9.15 -0.96
C LYS A 18 -18.24 -8.44 -0.13
N TYR A 19 -17.87 -7.93 1.05
CA TYR A 19 -18.76 -7.18 1.92
C TYR A 19 -19.28 -5.91 1.24
N LEU A 20 -18.40 -5.19 0.55
CA LEU A 20 -18.75 -3.95 -0.16
C LEU A 20 -19.36 -4.20 -1.52
N LYS A 21 -19.44 -5.45 -1.97
CA LYS A 21 -19.91 -5.82 -3.32
C LYS A 21 -19.10 -5.12 -4.42
N GLU A 22 -17.80 -4.99 -4.18
CA GLU A 22 -16.84 -4.41 -5.13
C GLU A 22 -15.89 -5.49 -5.62
N LYS A 23 -15.40 -5.31 -6.85
CA LYS A 23 -14.36 -6.20 -7.40
C LYS A 23 -13.00 -5.64 -7.07
N LEU A 24 -12.04 -6.54 -6.82
CA LEU A 24 -10.65 -6.15 -6.71
C LEU A 24 -10.11 -5.76 -8.10
N VAL A 25 -9.28 -4.72 -8.12
CA VAL A 25 -8.59 -4.31 -9.35
C VAL A 25 -7.71 -5.46 -9.84
N ASN A 26 -7.77 -5.72 -11.14
CA ASN A 26 -6.90 -6.71 -11.76
C ASN A 26 -5.47 -6.17 -11.79
N SER A 27 -4.57 -6.85 -11.09
CA SER A 27 -3.17 -6.45 -10.96
C SER A 27 -2.27 -7.67 -10.85
N SER A 28 -1.01 -7.47 -11.18
CA SER A 28 0.05 -8.47 -11.00
C SER A 28 1.11 -7.89 -10.10
N ILE A 29 1.39 -8.56 -8.99
CA ILE A 29 2.43 -8.17 -8.04
C ILE A 29 3.34 -9.38 -7.84
N ARG A 30 4.60 -9.24 -8.20
CA ARG A 30 5.56 -10.34 -8.12
C ARG A 30 6.96 -9.81 -7.82
N LYS A 31 7.89 -10.71 -7.53
CA LYS A 31 9.29 -10.39 -7.31
C LYS A 31 10.15 -10.91 -8.46
N PHE A 32 11.17 -10.13 -8.83
CA PHE A 32 12.26 -10.62 -9.65
C PHE A 32 13.17 -11.56 -8.83
N LYS A 33 14.09 -12.24 -9.50
CA LYS A 33 15.01 -13.20 -8.83
C LYS A 33 15.88 -12.53 -7.76
N ASP A 34 16.22 -11.24 -7.95
CA ASP A 34 17.02 -10.48 -7.00
C ASP A 34 16.23 -9.93 -5.83
N GLY A 35 14.90 -10.15 -5.80
CA GLY A 35 14.02 -9.68 -4.74
C GLY A 35 13.33 -8.37 -5.01
N GLU A 36 13.65 -7.68 -6.11
CA GLU A 36 12.93 -6.46 -6.49
C GLU A 36 11.46 -6.77 -6.78
N ILE A 37 10.60 -5.87 -6.36
CA ILE A 37 9.15 -6.05 -6.51
C ILE A 37 8.70 -5.38 -7.82
N TYR A 38 7.86 -6.09 -8.55
CA TYR A 38 7.25 -5.59 -9.78
C TYR A 38 5.74 -5.56 -9.61
N ILE A 39 5.13 -4.43 -10.00
CA ILE A 39 3.68 -4.30 -10.02
C ILE A 39 3.19 -3.81 -11.36
N GLU A 40 2.05 -4.35 -11.79
CA GLU A 40 1.36 -3.94 -13.00
C GLU A 40 -0.14 -3.86 -12.72
N ILE A 41 -0.75 -2.74 -13.09
CA ILE A 41 -2.20 -2.55 -13.04
C ILE A 41 -2.75 -2.98 -14.40
N ASN A 42 -3.60 -4.00 -14.43
CA ASN A 42 -4.06 -4.65 -15.65
C ASN A 42 -5.46 -4.21 -16.09
N GLU A 43 -5.94 -3.09 -15.59
CA GLU A 43 -7.21 -2.51 -16.03
C GLU A 43 -7.16 -0.99 -15.97
N ASN A 44 -8.11 -0.34 -16.62
CA ASN A 44 -8.20 1.12 -16.62
C ASN A 44 -8.83 1.60 -15.30
N ILE A 45 -8.07 2.38 -14.55
CA ILE A 45 -8.52 2.95 -13.27
C ILE A 45 -8.54 4.48 -13.29
N ARG A 46 -8.35 5.08 -14.46
CA ARG A 46 -8.30 6.54 -14.59
C ARG A 46 -9.54 7.20 -14.00
N GLY A 47 -9.31 8.21 -13.16
CA GLY A 47 -10.38 8.99 -12.55
C GLY A 47 -11.14 8.30 -11.43
N ASN A 48 -10.74 7.09 -11.04
CA ASN A 48 -11.38 6.37 -9.95
C ASN A 48 -10.75 6.66 -8.61
N ASN A 49 -11.55 6.58 -7.56
CA ASN A 49 -11.07 6.59 -6.18
C ASN A 49 -10.62 5.18 -5.83
N ILE A 50 -9.35 5.02 -5.47
CA ILE A 50 -8.75 3.72 -5.20
C ILE A 50 -8.41 3.59 -3.73
N PHE A 51 -8.81 2.47 -3.12
CA PHE A 51 -8.40 2.08 -1.78
C PHE A 51 -7.44 0.92 -1.92
N ILE A 52 -6.17 1.13 -1.52
CA ILE A 52 -5.19 0.04 -1.49
C ILE A 52 -5.15 -0.54 -0.08
N ILE A 53 -5.31 -1.85 0.02
CA ILE A 53 -5.33 -2.58 1.28
C ILE A 53 -4.03 -3.38 1.39
N GLN A 54 -3.18 -2.99 2.34
CA GLN A 54 -1.90 -3.64 2.56
C GLN A 54 -1.46 -3.44 4.00
N SER A 55 -1.20 -4.54 4.72
CA SER A 55 -0.58 -4.47 6.04
C SER A 55 0.93 -4.36 5.90
N ILE A 56 1.55 -3.59 6.79
CA ILE A 56 3.01 -3.50 6.91
C ILE A 56 3.45 -4.42 8.04
N SER A 57 2.93 -5.65 7.99
CA SER A 57 3.32 -6.75 8.88
C SER A 57 4.53 -7.48 8.31
N SER A 58 5.03 -8.47 9.02
CA SER A 58 6.20 -9.24 8.58
C SER A 58 5.93 -9.97 7.25
N PRO A 59 6.85 -9.91 6.29
CA PRO A 59 8.10 -9.13 6.28
C PRO A 59 7.84 -7.64 6.00
N ALA A 60 8.09 -6.82 7.02
CA ALA A 60 7.64 -5.42 7.01
C ALA A 60 8.23 -4.59 5.88
N ASN A 61 9.54 -4.72 5.64
CA ASN A 61 10.20 -3.93 4.59
C ASN A 61 9.68 -4.30 3.19
N ASP A 62 9.49 -5.58 2.92
CA ASP A 62 8.93 -6.03 1.64
C ASP A 62 7.52 -5.52 1.45
N ASN A 63 6.70 -5.62 2.48
CA ASN A 63 5.29 -5.18 2.42
C ASN A 63 5.18 -3.66 2.30
N LEU A 64 6.07 -2.91 2.95
CA LEU A 64 6.13 -1.46 2.79
C LEU A 64 6.53 -1.08 1.37
N MET A 65 7.59 -1.67 0.84
CA MET A 65 8.03 -1.38 -0.52
C MET A 65 6.96 -1.74 -1.55
N GLU A 66 6.29 -2.88 -1.37
CA GLU A 66 5.19 -3.28 -2.22
C GLU A 66 4.08 -2.22 -2.21
N MET A 67 3.71 -1.71 -1.04
CA MET A 67 2.72 -0.65 -0.93
C MET A 67 3.15 0.63 -1.66
N LEU A 68 4.39 1.06 -1.48
CA LEU A 68 4.90 2.26 -2.13
C LEU A 68 4.85 2.14 -3.65
N LEU A 69 5.26 0.99 -4.17
CA LEU A 69 5.23 0.74 -5.61
C LEU A 69 3.80 0.66 -6.14
N CYS A 70 2.88 0.07 -5.39
CA CYS A 70 1.47 0.05 -5.75
C CYS A 70 0.90 1.46 -5.84
N ILE A 71 1.19 2.31 -4.85
CA ILE A 71 0.72 3.70 -4.83
C ILE A 71 1.28 4.47 -6.03
N ASP A 72 2.57 4.30 -6.32
CA ASP A 72 3.19 4.94 -7.47
C ASP A 72 2.52 4.49 -8.79
N ALA A 73 2.27 3.20 -8.94
CA ALA A 73 1.60 2.67 -10.12
C ALA A 73 0.18 3.22 -10.27
N LEU A 74 -0.55 3.34 -9.17
CA LEU A 74 -1.90 3.93 -9.17
C LEU A 74 -1.84 5.41 -9.58
N LYS A 75 -0.87 6.15 -9.06
CA LYS A 75 -0.67 7.56 -9.41
C LYS A 75 -0.39 7.71 -10.90
N ARG A 76 0.52 6.91 -11.44
CA ARG A 76 0.86 6.92 -12.87
C ARG A 76 -0.28 6.46 -13.75
N SER A 77 -1.19 5.66 -13.22
CA SER A 77 -2.42 5.22 -13.91
C SER A 77 -3.56 6.24 -13.80
N SER A 78 -3.28 7.42 -13.26
CA SER A 78 -4.21 8.54 -13.14
C SER A 78 -5.42 8.26 -12.24
N ALA A 79 -5.22 7.53 -11.15
CA ALA A 79 -6.23 7.42 -10.10
C ALA A 79 -6.57 8.83 -9.59
N LYS A 80 -7.84 9.06 -9.30
CA LYS A 80 -8.30 10.38 -8.81
C LYS A 80 -7.85 10.61 -7.37
N ASN A 81 -8.11 9.66 -6.50
CA ASN A 81 -7.68 9.69 -5.10
C ASN A 81 -7.18 8.32 -4.70
N ILE A 82 -6.14 8.28 -3.90
CA ILE A 82 -5.53 7.06 -3.40
C ILE A 82 -5.59 7.08 -1.88
N THR A 83 -6.31 6.14 -1.30
CA THR A 83 -6.38 5.94 0.16
C THR A 83 -5.64 4.66 0.52
N ALA A 84 -4.64 4.77 1.38
CA ALA A 84 -3.92 3.62 1.90
C ALA A 84 -4.63 3.10 3.14
N VAL A 85 -5.12 1.87 3.08
CA VAL A 85 -5.76 1.17 4.19
C VAL A 85 -4.74 0.18 4.74
N ILE A 86 -4.24 0.46 5.95
CA ILE A 86 -3.14 -0.29 6.55
C ILE A 86 -3.62 -0.93 7.85
N PRO A 87 -4.14 -2.17 7.79
CA PRO A 87 -4.69 -2.84 8.98
C PRO A 87 -3.65 -3.03 10.09
N TYR A 88 -2.40 -3.22 9.73
CA TYR A 88 -1.28 -3.24 10.66
C TYR A 88 -0.19 -2.30 10.16
N PHE A 89 0.11 -1.27 10.95
CA PHE A 89 1.12 -0.26 10.60
C PHE A 89 2.46 -0.64 11.25
N GLY A 90 3.31 -1.32 10.50
CA GLY A 90 4.67 -1.61 10.93
C GLY A 90 5.45 -0.33 11.19
N TYR A 91 6.43 -0.38 12.08
CA TYR A 91 7.22 0.76 12.55
C TYR A 91 6.47 1.70 13.50
N ALA A 92 5.20 1.46 13.80
CA ALA A 92 4.40 2.33 14.67
C ALA A 92 4.94 2.41 16.10
N ARG A 93 5.67 1.39 16.57
CA ARG A 93 6.28 1.40 17.90
C ARG A 93 7.34 2.48 18.08
N GLN A 94 7.86 3.03 16.99
CA GLN A 94 8.85 4.11 17.01
C GLN A 94 8.19 5.41 16.55
N ASP A 95 7.21 5.86 17.33
CA ASP A 95 6.41 7.04 17.02
C ASP A 95 6.97 8.33 17.61
N ARG A 96 8.01 8.24 18.43
CA ARG A 96 8.66 9.39 19.06
C ARG A 96 10.14 9.09 19.33
N LYS A 97 10.90 10.17 19.51
CA LYS A 97 12.33 10.07 19.77
C LYS A 97 12.55 9.90 21.28
N VAL A 98 12.80 8.67 21.72
CA VAL A 98 13.07 8.35 23.12
C VAL A 98 14.56 8.40 23.44
N VAL A 99 15.40 8.04 22.45
CA VAL A 99 16.86 7.98 22.58
C VAL A 99 17.48 8.92 21.55
N PRO A 100 18.54 9.71 21.92
CA PRO A 100 19.21 10.58 20.95
C PRO A 100 19.75 9.80 19.75
N ARG A 101 19.77 10.45 18.61
CA ARG A 101 20.32 9.90 17.36
C ARG A 101 19.66 8.61 16.87
N THR A 102 18.36 8.47 17.14
CA THR A 102 17.54 7.41 16.57
C THR A 102 16.50 7.99 15.63
N SER A 103 15.91 7.15 14.80
CA SER A 103 14.84 7.55 13.89
C SER A 103 13.50 7.71 14.60
N ILE A 104 12.61 8.47 13.99
CA ILE A 104 11.18 8.41 14.30
C ILE A 104 10.54 7.66 13.14
N SER A 105 10.58 6.35 13.21
CA SER A 105 10.29 5.48 12.07
C SER A 105 8.85 5.58 11.60
N ALA A 106 7.89 5.73 12.52
CA ALA A 106 6.48 5.89 12.16
C ALA A 106 6.27 7.14 11.29
N LYS A 107 6.91 8.25 11.66
CA LYS A 107 6.82 9.50 10.89
C LYS A 107 7.46 9.34 9.51
N LEU A 108 8.64 8.72 9.45
CA LEU A 108 9.32 8.49 8.19
C LEU A 108 8.47 7.65 7.24
N VAL A 109 7.91 6.55 7.73
CA VAL A 109 7.05 5.66 6.92
C VAL A 109 5.81 6.39 6.43
N SER A 110 5.15 7.17 7.29
CA SER A 110 3.99 7.98 6.89
C SER A 110 4.36 8.97 5.78
N ASN A 111 5.52 9.63 5.90
CA ASN A 111 5.99 10.58 4.90
C ASN A 111 6.28 9.88 3.57
N LEU A 112 6.87 8.69 3.60
CA LEU A 112 7.13 7.91 2.39
C LEU A 112 5.83 7.54 1.66
N ILE A 113 4.82 7.10 2.39
CA ILE A 113 3.51 6.73 1.83
C ILE A 113 2.85 7.95 1.18
N THR A 114 2.87 9.08 1.85
CA THR A 114 2.32 10.34 1.33
C THR A 114 3.09 10.79 0.09
N LYS A 115 4.42 10.74 0.14
CA LYS A 115 5.27 11.16 -0.98
C LYS A 115 5.10 10.27 -2.20
N ALA A 116 4.85 8.97 -1.99
CA ALA A 116 4.58 8.05 -3.09
C ALA A 116 3.30 8.42 -3.84
N GLY A 117 2.36 9.09 -3.19
CA GLY A 117 1.15 9.59 -3.84
C GLY A 117 -0.15 9.31 -3.13
N ALA A 118 -0.13 8.76 -1.91
CA ALA A 118 -1.35 8.57 -1.14
C ALA A 118 -1.93 9.92 -0.68
N ASP A 119 -3.21 10.10 -0.91
CA ASP A 119 -3.94 11.30 -0.48
C ASP A 119 -4.44 11.15 0.96
N ARG A 120 -4.63 9.92 1.39
CA ARG A 120 -5.13 9.60 2.73
C ARG A 120 -4.54 8.27 3.21
N VAL A 121 -4.28 8.21 4.50
CA VAL A 121 -3.81 7.01 5.17
C VAL A 121 -4.74 6.65 6.31
#